data_1c95de772a19e735f9e937d2904abc95
#
_entry.id   1c95de772a19e735f9e937d2904abc95
#
_cell.length_a   1.000
_cell.length_b   1.000
_cell.length_c   1.000
_cell.angle_alpha   90.00
_cell.angle_beta   90.00
_cell.angle_gamma   90.00
#
_symmetry.space_group_name_H-M   'P 1'
#
loop_
_entity.id
_entity.type
_entity.pdbx_description
1 polymer ?
#
loop_
_entity_poly.entity_id
_entity_poly.type
_entity_poly.pdbx_seq_one_letter_code
_entity_poly.pdbx_strand_id
1 'polypeptide(L)'
;MRNYFTFIGLLFLFVFSSFSQENWELLKSVETGKILAWDVDPMSKVIYAKNDALIKLDTSFNVQFTQSVKGFGAVTKIDARHSLKTLIFSEDQQSVAFIDNTLTFHKGIKDLSLLNVSYATNVSYSAQSNRYWVFDDDNSKLLLVDENRRAPQVIENLQGTLGSLSLFQLLEMENVLLIFDRTLGIYLFDIYGSMIDFIETSEAKSIHFADGRLYYMTDDELVRINIKNRNVVRIPLPEKDLVSFRVLGRYIFFQTPTHIKKYFLKKVR
;
A
#
# COMPACT_ATOMS: atom_id res chain seq x y z
N MET A 1 16.10 75.74 2.41
CA MET A 1 15.09 74.71 2.72
C MET A 1 15.57 73.41 2.15
N ARG A 2 15.98 72.45 2.95
CA ARG A 2 16.62 71.21 2.52
C ARG A 2 15.65 70.06 2.87
N ASN A 3 15.00 69.48 1.87
CA ASN A 3 14.06 68.36 2.01
C ASN A 3 14.83 67.05 2.21
N TYR A 4 14.70 66.41 3.35
CA TYR A 4 15.16 65.04 3.60
C TYR A 4 14.05 64.08 3.22
N PHE A 5 14.22 63.30 2.16
CA PHE A 5 13.39 62.15 1.82
C PHE A 5 13.88 60.93 2.63
N THR A 6 13.13 60.50 3.60
CA THR A 6 13.40 59.29 4.35
C THR A 6 12.82 58.10 3.59
N PHE A 7 13.69 57.23 3.07
CA PHE A 7 13.33 56.00 2.38
C PHE A 7 13.12 54.91 3.45
N ILE A 8 11.88 54.58 3.78
CA ILE A 8 11.55 53.43 4.65
C ILE A 8 11.52 52.19 3.77
N GLY A 9 12.62 51.42 3.83
CA GLY A 9 12.69 50.10 3.21
C GLY A 9 11.88 49.09 3.99
N LEU A 10 10.75 48.64 3.43
CA LEU A 10 9.91 47.56 3.99
C LEU A 10 10.62 46.22 3.76
N LEU A 11 11.29 45.72 4.81
CA LEU A 11 11.93 44.39 4.77
C LEU A 11 10.83 43.31 4.94
N PHE A 12 10.40 42.72 3.84
CA PHE A 12 9.51 41.54 3.87
C PHE A 12 10.34 40.33 4.33
N LEU A 13 10.25 40.02 5.61
CA LEU A 13 10.73 38.72 6.15
C LEU A 13 9.78 37.63 5.66
N PHE A 14 10.19 36.90 4.64
CA PHE A 14 9.60 35.62 4.28
C PHE A 14 9.95 34.61 5.40
N VAL A 15 9.05 34.45 6.34
CA VAL A 15 9.10 33.35 7.28
C VAL A 15 8.67 32.11 6.51
N PHE A 16 9.62 31.37 5.96
CA PHE A 16 9.38 30.01 5.52
C PHE A 16 9.09 29.17 6.75
N SER A 17 7.82 28.86 6.97
CA SER A 17 7.40 27.94 8.04
C SER A 17 7.89 26.53 7.72
N SER A 18 9.07 26.18 8.23
CA SER A 18 9.65 24.83 8.19
C SER A 18 8.99 23.93 9.25
N PHE A 19 7.64 23.92 9.36
CA PHE A 19 6.93 23.12 10.35
C PHE A 19 6.86 21.62 10.04
N SER A 20 7.25 21.19 8.83
CA SER A 20 7.09 19.80 8.38
C SER A 20 8.18 18.84 8.89
N GLN A 21 9.35 19.33 9.22
CA GLN A 21 10.53 18.49 9.51
C GLN A 21 10.64 18.00 10.97
N GLU A 22 9.90 18.58 11.91
CA GLU A 22 10.06 18.24 13.34
C GLU A 22 9.57 16.82 13.71
N ASN A 23 8.63 16.27 12.95
CA ASN A 23 8.03 14.97 13.27
C ASN A 23 8.75 13.79 12.62
N TRP A 24 9.64 14.02 11.66
CA TRP A 24 10.27 12.99 10.85
C TRP A 24 11.79 12.98 11.00
N GLU A 25 12.35 11.78 11.03
CA GLU A 25 13.78 11.55 10.97
C GLU A 25 14.06 10.55 9.85
N LEU A 26 14.77 10.99 8.80
CA LEU A 26 15.20 10.10 7.72
C LEU A 26 16.29 9.17 8.24
N LEU A 27 16.02 7.87 8.22
CA LEU A 27 16.97 6.85 8.68
C LEU A 27 17.76 6.24 7.54
N LYS A 28 17.09 5.93 6.42
CA LYS A 28 17.66 5.24 5.26
C LYS A 28 17.01 5.73 3.97
N SER A 29 17.77 5.69 2.89
CA SER A 29 17.30 5.92 1.54
C SER A 29 18.05 5.00 0.59
N VAL A 30 17.36 4.43 -0.39
CA VAL A 30 17.93 3.62 -1.46
C VAL A 30 17.33 4.01 -2.79
N GLU A 31 18.19 4.18 -3.79
CA GLU A 31 17.75 4.40 -5.15
C GLU A 31 17.32 3.06 -5.76
N THR A 32 16.08 3.00 -6.20
CA THR A 32 15.50 1.81 -6.83
C THR A 32 15.30 2.00 -8.34
N GLY A 33 15.27 3.26 -8.81
CA GLY A 33 14.69 3.61 -10.10
C GLY A 33 13.19 3.32 -10.12
N LYS A 34 12.60 3.25 -11.32
CA LYS A 34 11.18 2.92 -11.47
C LYS A 34 10.92 1.47 -11.04
N ILE A 35 9.99 1.29 -10.14
CA ILE A 35 9.50 -0.01 -9.64
C ILE A 35 8.03 -0.21 -9.99
N LEU A 36 7.60 -1.46 -10.14
CA LEU A 36 6.22 -1.82 -10.47
C LEU A 36 5.38 -2.02 -9.21
N ALA A 37 5.94 -2.74 -8.24
CA ALA A 37 5.31 -3.02 -6.96
C ALA A 37 6.37 -3.08 -5.86
N TRP A 38 5.96 -2.86 -4.63
CA TRP A 38 6.82 -3.03 -3.46
C TRP A 38 6.01 -3.25 -2.20
N ASP A 39 6.66 -3.85 -1.21
CA ASP A 39 6.11 -3.98 0.13
C ASP A 39 7.23 -4.13 1.17
N VAL A 40 6.85 -4.09 2.46
CA VAL A 40 7.75 -4.24 3.60
C VAL A 40 7.29 -5.39 4.47
N ASP A 41 8.17 -6.35 4.72
CA ASP A 41 7.87 -7.47 5.60
C ASP A 41 7.91 -7.08 7.10
N PRO A 42 7.32 -7.87 8.00
CA PRO A 42 7.33 -7.61 9.45
C PRO A 42 8.73 -7.49 10.07
N MET A 43 9.77 -7.93 9.36
CA MET A 43 11.18 -7.80 9.79
C MET A 43 11.85 -6.52 9.26
N SER A 44 11.07 -5.55 8.75
CA SER A 44 11.56 -4.31 8.12
C SER A 44 12.41 -4.51 6.86
N LYS A 45 12.29 -5.63 6.18
CA LYS A 45 12.96 -5.88 4.89
C LYS A 45 12.05 -5.40 3.77
N VAL A 46 12.62 -4.71 2.80
CA VAL A 46 11.89 -4.21 1.63
C VAL A 46 11.96 -5.23 0.51
N ILE A 47 10.83 -5.50 -0.13
CA ILE A 47 10.76 -6.31 -1.36
C ILE A 47 10.18 -5.41 -2.44
N TYR A 48 10.80 -5.36 -3.61
CA TYR A 48 10.27 -4.61 -4.74
C TYR A 48 10.48 -5.34 -6.07
N ALA A 49 9.60 -5.05 -7.02
CA ALA A 49 9.60 -5.60 -8.35
C ALA A 49 10.07 -4.58 -9.39
N LYS A 50 10.93 -5.02 -10.28
CA LYS A 50 11.22 -4.42 -11.58
C LYS A 50 10.64 -5.32 -12.67
N ASN A 51 10.75 -4.94 -13.96
CA ASN A 51 10.11 -5.67 -15.07
C ASN A 51 10.34 -7.20 -15.03
N ASP A 52 11.56 -7.65 -14.75
CA ASP A 52 11.96 -9.07 -14.82
C ASP A 52 12.63 -9.58 -13.54
N ALA A 53 12.61 -8.80 -12.45
CA ALA A 53 13.27 -9.19 -11.21
C ALA A 53 12.52 -8.74 -9.98
N LEU A 54 12.53 -9.61 -8.97
CA LEU A 54 12.25 -9.26 -7.58
C LEU A 54 13.56 -9.02 -6.86
N ILE A 55 13.61 -8.00 -6.04
CA ILE A 55 14.77 -7.63 -5.24
C ILE A 55 14.33 -7.48 -3.80
N LYS A 56 15.08 -8.12 -2.89
CA LYS A 56 14.88 -8.00 -1.44
C LYS A 56 16.06 -7.32 -0.81
N LEU A 57 15.79 -6.29 -0.02
CA LEU A 57 16.77 -5.57 0.76
C LEU A 57 16.76 -6.05 2.21
N ASP A 58 17.90 -6.01 2.85
CA ASP A 58 18.02 -6.16 4.30
C ASP A 58 17.56 -4.88 5.04
N THR A 59 17.62 -4.90 6.36
CA THR A 59 17.23 -3.76 7.20
C THR A 59 18.16 -2.54 7.06
N SER A 60 19.32 -2.73 6.47
CA SER A 60 20.30 -1.68 6.15
C SER A 60 20.16 -1.15 4.73
N PHE A 61 19.19 -1.68 3.96
CA PHE A 61 18.94 -1.37 2.57
C PHE A 61 20.00 -1.89 1.58
N ASN A 62 20.81 -2.88 1.98
CA ASN A 62 21.66 -3.62 1.05
C ASN A 62 20.84 -4.71 0.36
N VAL A 63 21.16 -4.99 -0.91
CA VAL A 63 20.54 -6.09 -1.66
C VAL A 63 20.92 -7.42 -1.00
N GLN A 64 19.92 -8.15 -0.53
CA GLN A 64 20.08 -9.46 0.10
C GLN A 64 19.84 -10.60 -0.90
N PHE A 65 18.78 -10.48 -1.69
CA PHE A 65 18.39 -11.46 -2.71
C PHE A 65 17.89 -10.77 -3.98
N THR A 66 18.13 -11.42 -5.10
CA THR A 66 17.57 -11.04 -6.41
C THR A 66 17.09 -12.31 -7.11
N GLN A 67 15.84 -12.29 -7.59
CA GLN A 67 15.23 -13.42 -8.28
C GLN A 67 14.63 -12.96 -9.62
N SER A 68 14.94 -13.67 -10.69
CA SER A 68 14.28 -13.44 -11.98
C SER A 68 12.82 -13.91 -11.93
N VAL A 69 11.92 -13.11 -12.51
CA VAL A 69 10.48 -13.41 -12.63
C VAL A 69 10.02 -13.49 -14.06
N LYS A 70 10.93 -13.64 -15.04
CA LYS A 70 10.61 -13.69 -16.47
C LYS A 70 9.53 -14.72 -16.83
N GLY A 71 9.52 -15.87 -16.15
CA GLY A 71 8.52 -16.91 -16.35
C GLY A 71 7.19 -16.68 -15.62
N PHE A 72 7.11 -15.63 -14.79
CA PHE A 72 5.89 -15.25 -14.04
C PHE A 72 5.20 -14.03 -14.66
N GLY A 73 5.92 -13.21 -15.40
CA GLY A 73 5.45 -11.92 -15.91
C GLY A 73 5.75 -10.75 -14.99
N ALA A 74 5.25 -9.58 -15.33
CA ALA A 74 5.44 -8.37 -14.55
C ALA A 74 4.70 -8.45 -13.20
N VAL A 75 5.42 -8.34 -12.10
CA VAL A 75 4.82 -8.35 -10.76
C VAL A 75 4.20 -6.98 -10.46
N THR A 76 2.87 -6.91 -10.48
CA THR A 76 2.10 -5.68 -10.25
C THR A 76 1.65 -5.51 -8.81
N LYS A 77 1.67 -6.59 -8.00
CA LYS A 77 1.36 -6.55 -6.56
C LYS A 77 2.29 -7.44 -5.76
N ILE A 78 2.71 -6.95 -4.61
CA ILE A 78 3.43 -7.69 -3.57
C ILE A 78 2.65 -7.48 -2.27
N ASP A 79 2.39 -8.57 -1.53
CA ASP A 79 1.87 -8.54 -0.17
C ASP A 79 2.80 -9.36 0.73
N ALA A 80 3.63 -8.66 1.49
CA ALA A 80 4.70 -9.23 2.32
C ALA A 80 4.33 -9.33 3.80
N ARG A 81 3.05 -9.32 4.15
CA ARG A 81 2.57 -9.46 5.55
C ARG A 81 3.11 -10.71 6.25
N HIS A 82 3.44 -11.72 5.50
CA HIS A 82 4.06 -12.94 6.02
C HIS A 82 5.50 -13.04 5.51
N SER A 83 6.48 -12.81 6.37
CA SER A 83 7.91 -12.75 6.00
C SER A 83 8.45 -14.05 5.39
N LEU A 84 7.84 -15.19 5.70
CA LEU A 84 8.24 -16.51 5.17
C LEU A 84 7.45 -16.94 3.93
N LYS A 85 6.40 -16.20 3.57
CA LYS A 85 5.52 -16.53 2.45
C LYS A 85 4.90 -15.25 1.92
N THR A 86 5.56 -14.61 0.98
CA THR A 86 5.09 -13.39 0.33
C THR A 86 4.21 -13.74 -0.86
N LEU A 87 3.05 -13.09 -0.96
CA LEU A 87 2.14 -13.19 -2.10
C LEU A 87 2.59 -12.22 -3.19
N ILE A 88 2.70 -12.71 -4.42
CA ILE A 88 2.95 -11.89 -5.61
C ILE A 88 1.88 -12.14 -6.66
N PHE A 89 1.56 -11.10 -7.42
CA PHE A 89 0.56 -11.15 -8.48
C PHE A 89 1.08 -10.50 -9.75
N SER A 90 0.77 -11.12 -10.86
CA SER A 90 1.03 -10.64 -12.21
C SER A 90 -0.31 -10.44 -12.90
N GLU A 91 -0.66 -9.17 -13.16
CA GLU A 91 -1.94 -8.80 -13.73
C GLU A 91 -2.01 -9.19 -15.21
N ASP A 92 -0.94 -9.00 -15.98
CA ASP A 92 -0.83 -9.37 -17.38
C ASP A 92 -0.88 -10.88 -17.63
N GLN A 93 -0.38 -11.68 -16.67
CA GLN A 93 -0.43 -13.15 -16.75
C GLN A 93 -1.60 -13.75 -15.96
N GLN A 94 -2.43 -12.93 -15.31
CA GLN A 94 -3.54 -13.37 -14.46
C GLN A 94 -3.12 -14.50 -13.51
N SER A 95 -1.96 -14.33 -12.87
CA SER A 95 -1.31 -15.37 -12.10
C SER A 95 -0.90 -14.90 -10.72
N VAL A 96 -1.05 -15.79 -9.74
CA VAL A 96 -0.62 -15.61 -8.36
C VAL A 96 0.47 -16.64 -8.03
N ALA A 97 1.46 -16.21 -7.28
CA ALA A 97 2.44 -17.11 -6.69
C ALA A 97 2.81 -16.70 -5.27
N PHE A 98 3.38 -17.65 -4.55
CA PHE A 98 3.98 -17.42 -3.25
C PHE A 98 5.50 -17.59 -3.35
N ILE A 99 6.23 -16.71 -2.71
CA ILE A 99 7.68 -16.77 -2.61
C ILE A 99 8.09 -16.82 -1.14
N ASP A 100 9.18 -17.51 -0.87
CA ASP A 100 9.77 -17.58 0.47
C ASP A 100 10.64 -16.35 0.80
N ASN A 101 11.31 -16.39 1.94
CA ASN A 101 12.17 -15.30 2.40
C ASN A 101 13.45 -15.12 1.56
N THR A 102 13.77 -16.05 0.66
CA THR A 102 14.87 -15.98 -0.32
C THR A 102 14.41 -15.62 -1.72
N LEU A 103 13.12 -15.29 -1.87
CA LEU A 103 12.42 -15.02 -3.14
C LEU A 103 12.22 -16.25 -4.02
N THR A 104 12.39 -17.46 -3.50
CA THR A 104 12.16 -18.71 -4.25
C THR A 104 10.67 -19.01 -4.33
N PHE A 105 10.19 -19.40 -5.51
CA PHE A 105 8.78 -19.77 -5.71
C PHE A 105 8.40 -21.00 -4.90
N HIS A 106 7.31 -20.91 -4.17
CA HIS A 106 6.76 -21.97 -3.33
C HIS A 106 5.46 -22.51 -3.96
N LYS A 107 5.38 -23.82 -4.17
CA LYS A 107 4.22 -24.54 -4.75
C LYS A 107 3.83 -24.11 -6.19
N GLY A 108 4.71 -23.43 -6.92
CA GLY A 108 4.49 -23.05 -8.32
C GLY A 108 3.58 -21.83 -8.52
N ILE A 109 3.30 -21.55 -9.79
CA ILE A 109 2.46 -20.46 -10.24
C ILE A 109 1.01 -20.96 -10.33
N LYS A 110 0.06 -20.15 -9.88
CA LYS A 110 -1.38 -20.43 -9.92
C LYS A 110 -2.05 -19.53 -10.94
N ASP A 111 -2.62 -20.12 -11.96
CA ASP A 111 -3.45 -19.44 -12.94
C ASP A 111 -4.84 -19.16 -12.36
N LEU A 112 -5.27 -17.92 -12.37
CA LEU A 112 -6.55 -17.49 -11.82
C LEU A 112 -7.73 -17.88 -12.71
N SER A 113 -7.51 -18.15 -14.01
CA SER A 113 -8.56 -18.63 -14.90
C SER A 113 -9.14 -19.97 -14.45
N LEU A 114 -8.33 -20.81 -13.78
CA LEU A 114 -8.77 -22.08 -13.17
C LEU A 114 -9.75 -21.91 -12.02
N LEU A 115 -9.92 -20.70 -11.51
CA LEU A 115 -10.86 -20.33 -10.46
C LEU A 115 -12.11 -19.63 -10.99
N ASN A 116 -12.35 -19.63 -12.30
CA ASN A 116 -13.41 -18.90 -12.97
C ASN A 116 -13.33 -17.38 -12.73
N VAL A 117 -12.11 -16.87 -12.67
CA VAL A 117 -11.82 -15.43 -12.68
C VAL A 117 -11.68 -14.99 -14.12
N SER A 118 -12.43 -13.94 -14.53
CA SER A 118 -12.33 -13.38 -15.89
C SER A 118 -11.14 -12.44 -16.00
N TYR A 119 -11.06 -11.45 -15.11
CA TYR A 119 -9.94 -10.52 -15.07
C TYR A 119 -9.73 -9.98 -13.65
N ALA A 120 -8.66 -10.43 -13.01
CA ALA A 120 -8.27 -9.94 -11.70
C ALA A 120 -7.43 -8.67 -11.81
N THR A 121 -7.78 -7.65 -11.02
CA THR A 121 -7.00 -6.40 -10.90
C THR A 121 -6.33 -6.27 -9.54
N ASN A 122 -6.77 -7.03 -8.55
CA ASN A 122 -6.22 -6.94 -7.20
C ASN A 122 -6.23 -8.28 -6.47
N VAL A 123 -5.19 -8.48 -5.67
CA VAL A 123 -5.08 -9.60 -4.74
C VAL A 123 -4.60 -9.11 -3.38
N SER A 124 -4.93 -9.83 -2.32
CA SER A 124 -4.48 -9.52 -0.96
C SER A 124 -4.50 -10.75 -0.09
N TYR A 125 -3.56 -10.89 0.83
CA TYR A 125 -3.68 -11.92 1.87
C TYR A 125 -4.96 -11.75 2.68
N SER A 126 -5.55 -12.89 3.07
CA SER A 126 -6.57 -12.92 4.11
C SER A 126 -5.91 -13.03 5.50
N ALA A 127 -6.59 -12.52 6.54
CA ALA A 127 -6.21 -12.78 7.93
C ALA A 127 -6.36 -14.27 8.31
N GLN A 128 -7.11 -15.03 7.51
CA GLN A 128 -7.26 -16.48 7.67
C GLN A 128 -6.07 -17.21 7.04
N SER A 129 -5.51 -18.17 7.77
CA SER A 129 -4.33 -18.92 7.28
C SER A 129 -4.58 -19.60 5.93
N ASN A 130 -3.58 -19.56 5.06
CA ASN A 130 -3.57 -20.16 3.72
C ASN A 130 -4.69 -19.64 2.79
N ARG A 131 -5.19 -18.44 3.02
CA ARG A 131 -6.19 -17.81 2.17
C ARG A 131 -5.74 -16.46 1.64
N TYR A 132 -6.28 -16.10 0.47
CA TYR A 132 -6.06 -14.81 -0.15
C TYR A 132 -7.31 -14.39 -0.93
N TRP A 133 -7.52 -13.10 -1.01
CA TRP A 133 -8.57 -12.47 -1.78
C TRP A 133 -8.11 -12.22 -3.22
N VAL A 134 -9.04 -12.37 -4.15
CA VAL A 134 -8.91 -11.98 -5.55
C VAL A 134 -10.11 -11.12 -5.91
N PHE A 135 -9.89 -9.95 -6.48
CA PHE A 135 -10.95 -9.14 -7.05
C PHE A 135 -11.01 -9.36 -8.56
N ASP A 136 -12.11 -9.95 -9.02
CA ASP A 136 -12.46 -10.15 -10.43
C ASP A 136 -13.24 -8.92 -10.89
N ASP A 137 -12.58 -8.03 -11.60
CA ASP A 137 -13.09 -6.72 -11.99
C ASP A 137 -14.23 -6.84 -13.01
N ASP A 138 -14.06 -7.69 -14.02
CA ASP A 138 -15.06 -7.92 -15.09
C ASP A 138 -16.40 -8.38 -14.53
N ASN A 139 -16.38 -9.18 -13.48
CA ASN A 139 -17.60 -9.72 -12.86
C ASN A 139 -17.97 -8.99 -11.55
N SER A 140 -17.21 -7.97 -11.15
CA SER A 140 -17.43 -7.20 -9.91
C SER A 140 -17.66 -8.10 -8.69
N LYS A 141 -16.81 -9.11 -8.52
CA LYS A 141 -16.89 -10.08 -7.43
C LYS A 141 -15.57 -10.26 -6.71
N LEU A 142 -15.65 -10.65 -5.44
CA LEU A 142 -14.51 -11.03 -4.63
C LEU A 142 -14.50 -12.54 -4.41
N LEU A 143 -13.34 -13.16 -4.58
CA LEU A 143 -13.11 -14.55 -4.29
C LEU A 143 -12.17 -14.67 -3.09
N LEU A 144 -12.58 -15.40 -2.06
CA LEU A 144 -11.69 -15.85 -1.00
C LEU A 144 -11.20 -17.25 -1.37
N VAL A 145 -9.96 -17.30 -1.83
CA VAL A 145 -9.31 -18.55 -2.28
C VAL A 145 -8.61 -19.20 -1.11
N ASP A 146 -8.93 -20.48 -0.85
CA ASP A 146 -8.23 -21.32 0.13
C ASP A 146 -7.28 -22.25 -0.61
N GLU A 147 -5.99 -22.21 -0.30
CA GLU A 147 -4.97 -23.04 -0.96
C GLU A 147 -5.20 -24.55 -0.82
N ASN A 148 -5.99 -24.96 0.18
CA ASN A 148 -6.28 -26.35 0.48
C ASN A 148 -7.65 -26.79 -0.06
N ARG A 149 -8.44 -25.88 -0.65
CA ARG A 149 -9.77 -26.17 -1.19
C ARG A 149 -9.82 -25.93 -2.70
N ARG A 150 -10.69 -26.67 -3.39
CA ARG A 150 -10.85 -26.52 -4.84
C ARG A 150 -11.72 -25.33 -5.23
N ALA A 151 -12.74 -25.02 -4.44
CA ALA A 151 -13.68 -23.95 -4.73
C ALA A 151 -13.48 -22.76 -3.78
N PRO A 152 -13.37 -21.52 -4.30
CA PRO A 152 -13.33 -20.32 -3.49
C PRO A 152 -14.70 -20.02 -2.87
N GLN A 153 -14.72 -19.25 -1.79
CA GLN A 153 -15.93 -18.54 -1.35
C GLN A 153 -16.06 -17.29 -2.23
N VAL A 154 -17.26 -17.00 -2.73
CA VAL A 154 -17.50 -15.87 -3.63
C VAL A 154 -18.44 -14.88 -2.96
N ILE A 155 -18.10 -13.60 -3.01
CA ILE A 155 -18.96 -12.46 -2.71
C ILE A 155 -19.32 -11.83 -4.04
N GLU A 156 -20.58 -11.96 -4.44
CA GLU A 156 -21.08 -11.49 -5.74
C GLU A 156 -21.74 -10.12 -5.63
N ASN A 157 -21.96 -9.49 -6.78
CA ASN A 157 -22.76 -8.27 -6.94
C ASN A 157 -22.24 -7.05 -6.15
N LEU A 158 -20.92 -6.89 -6.07
CA LEU A 158 -20.34 -5.67 -5.47
C LEU A 158 -20.78 -4.41 -6.22
N GLN A 159 -20.95 -4.48 -7.55
CA GLN A 159 -21.46 -3.37 -8.35
C GLN A 159 -22.86 -2.94 -7.93
N GLY A 160 -23.73 -3.87 -7.57
CA GLY A 160 -25.07 -3.56 -7.06
C GLY A 160 -25.04 -2.84 -5.70
N THR A 161 -24.01 -3.10 -4.90
CA THR A 161 -23.84 -2.48 -3.58
C THR A 161 -23.06 -1.17 -3.65
N LEU A 162 -22.06 -1.08 -4.50
CA LEU A 162 -21.09 0.04 -4.55
C LEU A 162 -21.24 0.92 -5.80
N GLY A 163 -22.07 0.52 -6.78
CA GLY A 163 -22.12 1.17 -8.08
C GLY A 163 -20.89 0.85 -8.94
N SER A 164 -20.47 1.79 -9.79
CA SER A 164 -19.24 1.63 -10.56
C SER A 164 -18.04 1.79 -9.64
N LEU A 165 -17.37 0.70 -9.32
CA LEU A 165 -16.20 0.66 -8.46
C LEU A 165 -14.92 0.68 -9.31
N SER A 166 -14.04 1.64 -9.04
CA SER A 166 -12.67 1.64 -9.53
C SER A 166 -11.74 1.20 -8.40
N LEU A 167 -11.69 -0.11 -8.16
CA LEU A 167 -10.92 -0.67 -7.07
C LEU A 167 -9.42 -0.45 -7.29
N PHE A 168 -8.84 0.33 -6.40
CA PHE A 168 -7.40 0.61 -6.43
C PHE A 168 -6.60 -0.28 -5.49
N GLN A 169 -7.14 -0.58 -4.32
CA GLN A 169 -6.45 -1.41 -3.33
C GLN A 169 -7.43 -2.22 -2.48
N LEU A 170 -7.06 -3.47 -2.29
CA LEU A 170 -7.77 -4.42 -1.44
C LEU A 170 -6.88 -4.82 -0.27
N LEU A 171 -7.40 -4.78 0.94
CA LEU A 171 -6.71 -5.20 2.17
C LEU A 171 -7.69 -5.90 3.09
N GLU A 172 -7.27 -6.95 3.80
CA GLU A 172 -8.00 -7.50 4.93
C GLU A 172 -7.20 -7.40 6.22
N MET A 173 -7.84 -6.94 7.28
CA MET A 173 -7.29 -6.87 8.63
C MET A 173 -8.35 -7.20 9.67
N GLU A 174 -8.03 -8.09 10.62
CA GLU A 174 -8.91 -8.41 11.75
C GLU A 174 -10.36 -8.75 11.35
N ASN A 175 -10.55 -9.48 10.23
CA ASN A 175 -11.84 -9.82 9.63
C ASN A 175 -12.64 -8.63 9.06
N VAL A 176 -11.99 -7.50 8.83
CA VAL A 176 -12.53 -6.38 8.08
C VAL A 176 -11.82 -6.29 6.73
N LEU A 177 -12.59 -6.34 5.67
CA LEU A 177 -12.11 -6.15 4.31
C LEU A 177 -12.24 -4.68 3.94
N LEU A 178 -11.13 -4.07 3.53
CA LEU A 178 -11.02 -2.69 3.11
C LEU A 178 -10.94 -2.67 1.58
N ILE A 179 -11.90 -2.03 0.97
CA ILE A 179 -11.96 -1.81 -0.48
C ILE A 179 -11.74 -0.31 -0.71
N PHE A 180 -10.60 0.03 -1.31
CA PHE A 180 -10.26 1.42 -1.57
C PHE A 180 -10.51 1.78 -3.03
N ASP A 181 -11.41 2.73 -3.22
CA ASP A 181 -11.66 3.44 -4.48
C ASP A 181 -11.05 4.85 -4.38
N ARG A 182 -10.23 5.23 -5.37
CA ARG A 182 -9.56 6.54 -5.35
C ARG A 182 -10.50 7.73 -5.46
N THR A 183 -11.65 7.55 -6.08
CA THR A 183 -12.60 8.62 -6.34
C THR A 183 -13.65 8.77 -5.25
N LEU A 184 -13.99 7.67 -4.60
CA LEU A 184 -15.07 7.60 -3.63
C LEU A 184 -14.56 7.53 -2.19
N GLY A 185 -13.57 6.66 -1.92
CA GLY A 185 -13.04 6.47 -0.58
C GLY A 185 -12.83 5.01 -0.20
N ILE A 186 -12.94 4.72 1.09
CA ILE A 186 -12.65 3.41 1.65
C ILE A 186 -13.94 2.79 2.19
N TYR A 187 -14.33 1.69 1.59
CA TYR A 187 -15.43 0.85 2.05
C TYR A 187 -14.91 -0.22 3.01
N LEU A 188 -15.61 -0.42 4.11
CA LEU A 188 -15.34 -1.45 5.09
C LEU A 188 -16.42 -2.52 5.01
N PHE A 189 -16.01 -3.75 4.77
CA PHE A 189 -16.89 -4.92 4.72
C PHE A 189 -16.49 -5.94 5.78
N ASP A 190 -17.45 -6.76 6.20
CA ASP A 190 -17.12 -7.99 6.86
C ASP A 190 -16.62 -9.04 5.82
N ILE A 191 -16.07 -10.14 6.32
CA ILE A 191 -15.55 -11.22 5.45
C ILE A 191 -16.67 -12.00 4.72
N TYR A 192 -17.93 -11.69 4.99
CA TYR A 192 -19.10 -12.29 4.33
C TYR A 192 -19.69 -11.39 3.26
N GLY A 193 -19.17 -10.16 3.11
CA GLY A 193 -19.60 -9.21 2.09
C GLY A 193 -20.65 -8.20 2.53
N SER A 194 -20.94 -8.11 3.84
CA SER A 194 -21.82 -7.06 4.36
C SER A 194 -21.04 -5.78 4.57
N MET A 195 -21.50 -4.67 4.02
CA MET A 195 -20.90 -3.35 4.24
C MET A 195 -21.10 -2.91 5.69
N ILE A 196 -19.99 -2.65 6.38
CA ILE A 196 -19.97 -2.19 7.78
C ILE A 196 -20.00 -0.66 7.82
N ASP A 197 -19.23 -0.02 6.93
CA ASP A 197 -18.96 1.41 7.03
C ASP A 197 -18.32 1.96 5.75
N PHE A 198 -18.30 3.31 5.64
CA PHE A 198 -17.65 4.03 4.56
C PHE A 198 -16.87 5.24 5.11
N ILE A 199 -15.66 5.44 4.63
CA ILE A 199 -14.81 6.59 4.96
C ILE A 199 -14.51 7.33 3.67
N GLU A 200 -15.11 8.51 3.52
CA GLU A 200 -14.85 9.38 2.38
C GLU A 200 -13.40 9.88 2.40
N THR A 201 -12.67 9.63 1.32
CA THR A 201 -11.24 10.00 1.20
C THR A 201 -10.89 10.29 -0.27
N SER A 202 -11.62 11.18 -0.91
CA SER A 202 -11.45 11.53 -2.34
C SER A 202 -10.03 12.00 -2.73
N GLU A 203 -9.21 12.39 -1.74
CA GLU A 203 -7.83 12.85 -1.95
C GLU A 203 -6.78 11.78 -1.63
N ALA A 204 -7.20 10.60 -1.22
CA ALA A 204 -6.24 9.56 -0.82
C ALA A 204 -5.55 8.94 -2.04
N LYS A 205 -4.23 8.87 -2.00
CA LYS A 205 -3.39 8.25 -3.05
C LYS A 205 -3.04 6.80 -2.76
N SER A 206 -2.94 6.46 -1.50
CA SER A 206 -2.53 5.15 -1.02
C SER A 206 -3.09 4.94 0.38
N ILE A 207 -3.42 3.69 0.70
CA ILE A 207 -3.85 3.29 2.04
C ILE A 207 -2.93 2.21 2.60
N HIS A 208 -2.84 2.16 3.90
CA HIS A 208 -2.20 1.06 4.62
C HIS A 208 -2.89 0.83 5.96
N PHE A 209 -2.92 -0.42 6.41
CA PHE A 209 -3.43 -0.74 7.74
C PHE A 209 -2.31 -1.35 8.58
N ALA A 210 -2.10 -0.81 9.77
CA ALA A 210 -1.12 -1.29 10.72
C ALA A 210 -1.56 -0.99 12.17
N ASP A 211 -1.28 -1.89 13.09
CA ASP A 211 -1.51 -1.71 14.52
C ASP A 211 -2.96 -1.29 14.88
N GLY A 212 -3.96 -1.89 14.22
CA GLY A 212 -5.38 -1.58 14.43
C GLY A 212 -5.81 -0.20 13.94
N ARG A 213 -5.02 0.43 13.07
CA ARG A 213 -5.27 1.77 12.53
C ARG A 213 -5.21 1.78 11.02
N LEU A 214 -6.12 2.53 10.43
CA LEU A 214 -6.09 2.86 9.02
C LEU A 214 -5.22 4.08 8.80
N TYR A 215 -4.35 4.02 7.81
CA TYR A 215 -3.57 5.14 7.34
C TYR A 215 -3.92 5.40 5.88
N TYR A 216 -4.04 6.67 5.50
CA TYR A 216 -4.05 7.06 4.10
C TYR A 216 -3.15 8.29 3.90
N MET A 217 -2.66 8.43 2.68
CA MET A 217 -1.75 9.51 2.29
C MET A 217 -2.42 10.37 1.22
N THR A 218 -2.42 11.68 1.43
CA THR A 218 -2.79 12.70 0.44
C THR A 218 -1.52 13.29 -0.19
N ASP A 219 -1.62 14.42 -0.87
CA ASP A 219 -0.46 15.15 -1.37
C ASP A 219 0.41 15.77 -0.28
N ASP A 220 -0.20 16.14 0.85
CA ASP A 220 0.44 16.93 1.90
C ASP A 220 0.53 16.23 3.25
N GLU A 221 -0.32 15.24 3.51
CA GLU A 221 -0.50 14.66 4.83
C GLU A 221 -0.55 13.13 4.82
N LEU A 222 -0.02 12.53 5.88
CA LEU A 222 -0.33 11.17 6.30
C LEU A 222 -1.42 11.25 7.36
N VAL A 223 -2.59 10.71 7.05
CA VAL A 223 -3.74 10.69 7.95
C VAL A 223 -3.85 9.32 8.60
N ARG A 224 -3.99 9.29 9.92
CA ARG A 224 -4.17 8.09 10.73
C ARG A 224 -5.52 8.10 11.40
N ILE A 225 -6.31 7.06 11.16
CA ILE A 225 -7.64 6.88 11.72
C ILE A 225 -7.66 5.64 12.61
N ASN A 226 -8.13 5.80 13.84
CA ASN A 226 -8.52 4.66 14.65
C ASN A 226 -9.95 4.28 14.28
N ILE A 227 -10.14 3.10 13.66
CA ILE A 227 -11.46 2.69 13.15
C ILE A 227 -12.50 2.56 14.28
N LYS A 228 -12.10 2.15 15.49
CA LYS A 228 -13.03 1.90 16.61
C LYS A 228 -13.63 3.17 17.19
N ASN A 229 -12.81 4.20 17.42
CA ASN A 229 -13.24 5.44 18.08
C ASN A 229 -13.24 6.66 17.16
N ARG A 230 -12.96 6.49 15.87
CA ARG A 230 -12.92 7.54 14.85
C ARG A 230 -11.94 8.69 15.12
N ASN A 231 -10.99 8.49 16.01
CA ASN A 231 -9.98 9.50 16.26
C ASN A 231 -9.06 9.63 15.03
N VAL A 232 -8.95 10.86 14.52
CA VAL A 232 -8.17 11.22 13.33
C VAL A 232 -6.97 12.03 13.74
N VAL A 233 -5.79 11.65 13.28
CA VAL A 233 -4.54 12.42 13.43
C VAL A 233 -3.96 12.68 12.05
N ARG A 234 -3.68 13.96 11.76
CA ARG A 234 -3.08 14.44 10.51
C ARG A 234 -1.63 14.80 10.75
N ILE A 235 -0.75 14.31 9.93
CA ILE A 235 0.70 14.44 10.06
C ILE A 235 1.23 14.97 8.73
N PRO A 236 1.78 16.19 8.66
CA PRO A 236 2.41 16.71 7.44
C PRO A 236 3.47 15.75 6.91
N LEU A 237 3.52 15.54 5.61
CA LEU A 237 4.49 14.65 4.98
C LEU A 237 5.92 15.21 5.08
N PRO A 238 6.96 14.36 5.13
CA PRO A 238 8.34 14.81 5.26
C PRO A 238 8.90 15.49 4.00
N GLU A 239 8.33 15.17 2.84
CA GLU A 239 8.73 15.69 1.54
C GLU A 239 7.59 15.58 0.53
N LYS A 240 7.76 16.18 -0.63
CA LYS A 240 6.82 16.09 -1.76
C LYS A 240 7.10 14.87 -2.63
N ASP A 241 6.24 14.64 -3.62
CA ASP A 241 6.35 13.59 -4.65
C ASP A 241 6.36 12.15 -4.08
N LEU A 242 5.74 11.96 -2.92
CA LEU A 242 5.54 10.63 -2.37
C LEU A 242 4.42 9.92 -3.14
N VAL A 243 4.69 8.68 -3.57
CA VAL A 243 3.79 7.87 -4.40
C VAL A 243 2.94 6.94 -3.55
N SER A 244 3.58 6.25 -2.61
CA SER A 244 2.92 5.31 -1.71
C SER A 244 3.74 5.13 -0.43
N PHE A 245 3.16 4.47 0.56
CA PHE A 245 3.81 4.28 1.85
C PHE A 245 3.49 2.91 2.46
N ARG A 246 4.30 2.52 3.46
CA ARG A 246 4.05 1.38 4.35
C ARG A 246 4.37 1.78 5.79
N VAL A 247 3.56 1.29 6.73
CA VAL A 247 3.73 1.56 8.16
C VAL A 247 4.14 0.28 8.87
N LEU A 248 5.17 0.36 9.69
CA LEU A 248 5.60 -0.73 10.57
C LEU A 248 5.95 -0.14 11.95
N GLY A 249 4.99 -0.13 12.85
CA GLY A 249 5.11 0.55 14.14
C GLY A 249 5.36 2.06 13.97
N ARG A 250 6.53 2.54 14.40
CA ARG A 250 6.95 3.94 14.25
C ARG A 250 7.81 4.19 13.02
N TYR A 251 8.11 3.16 12.25
CA TYR A 251 8.82 3.29 10.98
C TYR A 251 7.82 3.43 9.86
N ILE A 252 7.98 4.47 9.06
CA ILE A 252 7.21 4.68 7.86
C ILE A 252 8.16 4.64 6.67
N PHE A 253 7.82 3.80 5.72
CA PHE A 253 8.55 3.68 4.47
C PHE A 253 7.75 4.41 3.41
N PHE A 254 8.41 5.29 2.67
CA PHE A 254 7.82 6.01 1.56
C PHE A 254 8.50 5.63 0.25
N GLN A 255 7.69 5.49 -0.78
CA GLN A 255 8.14 5.39 -2.15
C GLN A 255 8.06 6.78 -2.81
N THR A 256 9.14 7.20 -3.43
CA THR A 256 9.17 8.27 -4.43
C THR A 256 9.26 7.65 -5.83
N PRO A 257 9.26 8.40 -6.93
CA PRO A 257 9.42 7.84 -8.27
C PRO A 257 10.70 7.01 -8.47
N THR A 258 11.75 7.28 -7.70
CA THR A 258 13.07 6.67 -7.88
C THR A 258 13.69 6.07 -6.63
N HIS A 259 13.13 6.30 -5.43
CA HIS A 259 13.70 5.84 -4.17
C HIS A 259 12.67 5.20 -3.27
N ILE A 260 13.16 4.33 -2.37
CA ILE A 260 12.45 3.95 -1.15
C ILE A 260 13.21 4.54 0.03
N LYS A 261 12.48 5.22 0.92
CA LYS A 261 13.02 5.93 2.08
C LYS A 261 12.36 5.43 3.36
N LYS A 262 13.14 5.20 4.39
CA LYS A 262 12.68 4.80 5.72
C LYS A 262 12.79 5.98 6.67
N TYR A 263 11.67 6.38 7.23
CA TYR A 263 11.59 7.43 8.24
C TYR A 263 11.17 6.87 9.60
N PHE A 264 11.62 7.52 10.64
CA PHE A 264 11.12 7.34 11.98
C PHE A 264 10.16 8.49 12.31
N LEU A 265 8.93 8.13 12.71
CA LEU A 265 7.94 9.10 13.15
C LEU A 265 8.15 9.39 14.63
N LYS A 266 8.63 10.59 14.95
CA LYS A 266 8.72 11.09 16.33
C LYS A 266 7.31 11.20 16.93
N LYS A 267 7.21 11.25 18.25
CA LYS A 267 5.92 11.28 18.94
C LYS A 267 5.17 12.54 18.53
N VAL A 268 4.07 12.39 17.79
CA VAL A 268 3.11 13.48 17.55
C VAL A 268 2.33 13.67 18.84
N ARG A 269 2.41 14.86 19.43
CA ARG A 269 1.68 15.23 20.64
C ARG A 269 0.20 15.45 20.35
#